data_9e209eeac6b2ab9cd645bfb612fe1a1c
#
_entry.id   9e209eeac6b2ab9cd645bfb612fe1a1c
#
_cell.length_a   1.000
_cell.length_b   1.000
_cell.length_c   1.000
_cell.angle_alpha   90.00
_cell.angle_beta   90.00
_cell.angle_gamma   90.00
#
_symmetry.space_group_name_H-M   'P 1'
#
loop_
_entity.id
_entity.type
_entity.pdbx_description
1 polymer ?
#
loop_
_entity_poly.entity_id
_entity_poly.type
_entity_poly.pdbx_seq_one_letter_code
_entity_poly.pdbx_strand_id
1 'polypeptide(L)'
;FLINVPVMILLLILAPRLLPEYKDESAGRMDLPSAALSLSAVLLLIYALKDTAEQGVNTMSALSFVGGLALGVWFVRRQAALKDPLIDLNLFKAPGFKAVLGTYLLSCLTMFGVYVYIAQYLQLVLGLTPLVAGAWTVPWALAFVVGTNITPWLAKQLGQAKLVVFGLLGTAIGFAGLALLSIKADMGLLVFATVILALGLSPMFTLGTELIISSAPPEKAGAASALAETGAEFGGAVGIAVFGSIGVAIYRDRMESLLNPAWPSEIQRAAQDTLGGALASAVQLPAIEHISLVQAARH
;
A
#
# COMPACT_ATOMS: atom_id res chain seq x y z
N PHE A 1 0.65 9.66 17.92
CA PHE A 1 0.63 10.94 17.16
C PHE A 1 1.45 12.04 17.86
N LEU A 2 1.37 12.19 19.19
CA LEU A 2 2.06 13.26 19.92
C LEU A 2 3.59 13.23 19.81
N ILE A 3 4.20 12.08 19.54
CA ILE A 3 5.65 11.95 19.36
C ILE A 3 6.19 12.73 18.15
N ASN A 4 5.34 12.96 17.15
CA ASN A 4 5.72 13.72 15.95
C ASN A 4 5.73 15.24 16.19
N VAL A 5 5.01 15.73 17.20
CA VAL A 5 4.86 17.19 17.47
C VAL A 5 6.21 17.86 17.72
N PRO A 6 7.10 17.35 18.61
CA PRO A 6 8.42 17.95 18.82
C PRO A 6 9.28 17.99 17.55
N VAL A 7 9.22 16.91 16.74
CA VAL A 7 9.98 16.83 15.47
C VAL A 7 9.46 17.86 14.47
N MET A 8 8.15 17.99 14.34
CA MET A 8 7.53 18.98 13.43
C MET A 8 7.81 20.43 13.87
N ILE A 9 7.78 20.72 15.16
CA ILE A 9 8.18 22.04 15.68
C ILE A 9 9.65 22.33 15.36
N LEU A 10 10.54 21.35 15.58
CA LEU A 10 11.95 21.50 15.27
C LEU A 10 12.17 21.78 13.78
N LEU A 11 11.49 21.03 12.89
CA LEU A 11 11.55 21.24 11.45
C LEU A 11 11.03 22.61 11.04
N LEU A 12 9.90 23.08 11.59
CA LEU A 12 9.36 24.39 11.30
C LEU A 12 10.30 25.54 11.70
N ILE A 13 11.09 25.35 12.75
CA ILE A 13 12.08 26.36 13.20
C ILE A 13 13.36 26.30 12.35
N LEU A 14 13.83 25.10 12.01
CA LEU A 14 15.11 24.92 11.34
C LEU A 14 15.00 25.02 9.81
N ALA A 15 13.91 24.53 9.19
CA ALA A 15 13.79 24.48 7.75
C ALA A 15 13.96 25.84 7.07
N PRO A 16 13.33 26.96 7.55
CA PRO A 16 13.51 28.28 6.93
C PRO A 16 14.95 28.82 7.03
N ARG A 17 15.76 28.28 7.97
CA ARG A 17 17.16 28.72 8.18
C ARG A 17 18.17 27.87 7.42
N LEU A 18 17.84 26.58 7.20
CA LEU A 18 18.76 25.60 6.62
C LEU A 18 18.51 25.36 5.13
N LEU A 19 17.28 25.56 4.67
CA LEU A 19 16.90 25.33 3.27
C LEU A 19 16.91 26.66 2.51
N PRO A 20 17.73 26.77 1.45
CA PRO A 20 17.63 27.92 0.54
C PRO A 20 16.27 27.90 -0.16
N GLU A 21 15.65 29.07 -0.25
CA GLU A 21 14.36 29.21 -0.94
C GLU A 21 14.61 29.17 -2.45
N TYR A 22 14.33 28.04 -3.08
CA TYR A 22 14.31 27.88 -4.53
C TYR A 22 12.91 28.15 -5.04
N LYS A 23 12.72 29.32 -5.64
CA LYS A 23 11.50 29.65 -6.36
C LYS A 23 11.73 29.44 -7.85
N ASP A 24 10.98 28.54 -8.45
CA ASP A 24 10.91 28.48 -9.90
C ASP A 24 9.92 29.57 -10.37
N GLU A 25 10.47 30.67 -10.93
CA GLU A 25 9.68 31.79 -11.46
C GLU A 25 8.85 31.39 -12.69
N SER A 26 9.19 30.26 -13.33
CA SER A 26 8.47 29.68 -14.46
C SER A 26 7.35 28.73 -14.06
N ALA A 27 7.26 28.37 -12.78
CA ALA A 27 6.21 27.48 -12.29
C ALA A 27 4.83 28.09 -12.52
N GLY A 28 4.04 27.46 -13.38
CA GLY A 28 2.66 27.82 -13.66
C GLY A 28 1.77 27.72 -12.41
N ARG A 29 0.57 28.28 -12.49
CA ARG A 29 -0.43 28.14 -11.43
C ARG A 29 -0.85 26.68 -11.30
N MET A 30 -0.98 26.17 -10.07
CA MET A 30 -1.50 24.82 -9.82
C MET A 30 -2.86 24.64 -10.48
N ASP A 31 -2.99 23.64 -11.34
CA ASP A 31 -4.25 23.31 -12.02
C ASP A 31 -5.19 22.53 -11.06
N LEU A 32 -5.90 23.29 -10.21
CA LEU A 32 -6.87 22.76 -9.26
C LEU A 32 -7.94 21.86 -9.92
N PRO A 33 -8.49 22.18 -11.11
CA PRO A 33 -9.41 21.28 -11.80
C PRO A 33 -8.82 19.90 -12.11
N SER A 34 -7.56 19.84 -12.55
CA SER A 34 -6.91 18.54 -12.78
C SER A 34 -6.65 17.77 -11.48
N ALA A 35 -6.27 18.47 -10.41
CA ALA A 35 -6.12 17.84 -9.10
C ALA A 35 -7.46 17.28 -8.59
N ALA A 36 -8.55 18.02 -8.73
CA ALA A 36 -9.88 17.56 -8.36
C ALA A 36 -10.35 16.36 -9.20
N LEU A 37 -10.08 16.37 -10.52
CA LEU A 37 -10.43 15.25 -11.39
C LEU A 37 -9.67 13.98 -11.03
N SER A 38 -8.35 14.06 -10.82
CA SER A 38 -7.54 12.90 -10.45
C SER A 38 -7.97 12.33 -9.09
N LEU A 39 -8.17 13.18 -8.09
CA LEU A 39 -8.61 12.77 -6.75
C LEU A 39 -10.00 12.11 -6.82
N SER A 40 -10.95 12.72 -7.51
CA SER A 40 -12.30 12.16 -7.65
C SER A 40 -12.30 10.83 -8.38
N ALA A 41 -11.50 10.69 -9.46
CA ALA A 41 -11.36 9.44 -10.19
C ALA A 41 -10.85 8.32 -9.28
N VAL A 42 -9.78 8.58 -8.52
CA VAL A 42 -9.18 7.60 -7.60
C VAL A 42 -10.14 7.21 -6.49
N LEU A 43 -10.78 8.20 -5.84
CA LEU A 43 -11.72 7.93 -4.75
C LEU A 43 -12.92 7.10 -5.21
N LEU A 44 -13.47 7.39 -6.40
CA LEU A 44 -14.57 6.59 -6.96
C LEU A 44 -14.15 5.16 -7.28
N LEU A 45 -12.95 4.94 -7.82
CA LEU A 45 -12.45 3.60 -8.10
C LEU A 45 -12.20 2.81 -6.80
N ILE A 46 -11.60 3.44 -5.78
CA ILE A 46 -11.39 2.82 -4.47
C ILE A 46 -12.73 2.51 -3.81
N TYR A 47 -13.69 3.43 -3.86
CA TYR A 47 -15.04 3.21 -3.33
C TYR A 47 -15.72 2.04 -4.03
N ALA A 48 -15.69 2.01 -5.37
CA ALA A 48 -16.27 0.92 -6.15
C ALA A 48 -15.69 -0.45 -5.78
N LEU A 49 -14.37 -0.52 -5.61
CA LEU A 49 -13.68 -1.74 -5.22
C LEU A 49 -14.10 -2.20 -3.81
N LYS A 50 -14.11 -1.26 -2.86
CA LYS A 50 -14.51 -1.53 -1.48
C LYS A 50 -15.97 -1.98 -1.38
N ASP A 51 -16.90 -1.23 -2.00
CA ASP A 51 -18.33 -1.52 -1.97
C ASP A 51 -18.64 -2.87 -2.63
N THR A 52 -17.94 -3.20 -3.75
CA THR A 52 -18.05 -4.53 -4.38
C THR A 52 -17.59 -5.65 -3.45
N ALA A 53 -16.54 -5.44 -2.68
CA ALA A 53 -16.05 -6.43 -1.72
C ALA A 53 -16.97 -6.61 -0.52
N GLU A 54 -17.65 -5.53 -0.11
CA GLU A 54 -18.56 -5.54 1.05
C GLU A 54 -19.99 -5.98 0.73
N GLN A 55 -20.54 -5.63 -0.41
CA GLN A 55 -21.94 -5.82 -0.74
C GLN A 55 -22.18 -6.61 -2.05
N GLY A 56 -21.09 -7.07 -2.68
CA GLY A 56 -21.14 -7.62 -4.02
C GLY A 56 -21.30 -6.52 -5.08
N VAL A 57 -21.37 -6.94 -6.34
CA VAL A 57 -21.59 -6.01 -7.45
C VAL A 57 -23.02 -5.46 -7.40
N ASN A 58 -23.14 -4.17 -7.16
CA ASN A 58 -24.41 -3.45 -7.11
C ASN A 58 -24.38 -2.22 -8.03
N THR A 59 -25.53 -1.55 -8.18
CA THR A 59 -25.65 -0.36 -9.05
C THR A 59 -24.70 0.77 -8.62
N MET A 60 -24.51 0.97 -7.31
CA MET A 60 -23.65 2.05 -6.81
C MET A 60 -22.18 1.76 -7.08
N SER A 61 -21.72 0.54 -6.85
CA SER A 61 -20.34 0.14 -7.17
C SER A 61 -20.06 0.23 -8.68
N ALA A 62 -21.01 -0.21 -9.51
CA ALA A 62 -20.89 -0.12 -10.97
C ALA A 62 -20.84 1.33 -11.47
N LEU A 63 -21.74 2.21 -10.98
CA LEU A 63 -21.72 3.64 -11.31
C LEU A 63 -20.45 4.33 -10.85
N SER A 64 -19.97 4.01 -9.65
CA SER A 64 -18.72 4.57 -9.12
C SER A 64 -17.50 4.12 -9.93
N PHE A 65 -17.48 2.85 -10.36
CA PHE A 65 -16.41 2.34 -11.23
C PHE A 65 -16.39 3.04 -12.59
N VAL A 66 -17.56 3.11 -13.26
CA VAL A 66 -17.68 3.79 -14.57
C VAL A 66 -17.38 5.28 -14.44
N GLY A 67 -17.91 5.94 -13.39
CA GLY A 67 -17.64 7.35 -13.11
C GLY A 67 -16.15 7.62 -12.86
N GLY A 68 -15.51 6.77 -12.06
CA GLY A 68 -14.07 6.86 -11.79
C GLY A 68 -13.22 6.70 -13.05
N LEU A 69 -13.55 5.72 -13.90
CA LEU A 69 -12.89 5.54 -15.20
C LEU A 69 -13.11 6.75 -16.14
N ALA A 70 -14.34 7.24 -16.21
CA ALA A 70 -14.66 8.40 -17.06
C ALA A 70 -13.89 9.65 -16.63
N LEU A 71 -13.82 9.93 -15.31
CA LEU A 71 -13.03 11.04 -14.78
C LEU A 71 -11.52 10.83 -15.00
N GLY A 72 -11.02 9.61 -14.85
CA GLY A 72 -9.63 9.27 -15.13
C GLY A 72 -9.26 9.49 -16.60
N VAL A 73 -10.11 9.05 -17.53
CA VAL A 73 -9.93 9.32 -18.97
C VAL A 73 -9.98 10.82 -19.27
N TRP A 74 -10.93 11.53 -18.64
CA TRP A 74 -11.01 13.00 -18.81
C TRP A 74 -9.76 13.69 -18.26
N PHE A 75 -9.27 13.30 -17.08
CA PHE A 75 -8.03 13.77 -16.52
C PHE A 75 -6.86 13.60 -17.51
N VAL A 76 -6.64 12.38 -18.03
CA VAL A 76 -5.54 12.11 -18.97
C VAL A 76 -5.67 12.94 -20.26
N ARG A 77 -6.88 13.06 -20.83
CA ARG A 77 -7.13 13.90 -22.01
C ARG A 77 -6.85 15.38 -21.72
N ARG A 78 -7.23 15.83 -20.53
CA ARG A 78 -6.95 17.21 -20.10
C ARG A 78 -5.44 17.45 -19.96
N GLN A 79 -4.69 16.50 -19.33
CA GLN A 79 -3.22 16.62 -19.24
C GLN A 79 -2.56 16.72 -20.63
N ALA A 80 -3.07 15.99 -21.61
CA ALA A 80 -2.55 16.05 -22.99
C ALA A 80 -2.79 17.41 -23.69
N ALA A 81 -3.79 18.17 -23.25
CA ALA A 81 -4.19 19.45 -23.87
C ALA A 81 -3.59 20.68 -23.16
N LEU A 82 -3.10 20.55 -21.95
CA LEU A 82 -2.54 21.64 -21.16
C LEU A 82 -1.09 21.95 -21.59
N LYS A 83 -0.72 23.25 -21.53
CA LYS A 83 0.68 23.68 -21.73
C LYS A 83 1.57 23.28 -20.56
N ASP A 84 1.05 23.43 -19.32
CA ASP A 84 1.72 23.08 -18.09
C ASP A 84 0.87 22.03 -17.35
N PRO A 85 0.95 20.74 -17.75
CA PRO A 85 0.17 19.68 -17.14
C PRO A 85 0.75 19.28 -15.79
N LEU A 86 -0.11 18.81 -14.84
CA LEU A 86 0.34 18.20 -13.58
C LEU A 86 1.18 16.95 -13.82
N ILE A 87 0.81 16.17 -14.85
CA ILE A 87 1.55 14.99 -15.30
C ILE A 87 1.96 15.20 -16.73
N ASP A 88 3.27 15.33 -16.97
CA ASP A 88 3.80 15.41 -18.34
C ASP A 88 3.77 14.05 -19.03
N LEU A 89 2.79 13.86 -19.90
CA LEU A 89 2.62 12.62 -20.64
C LEU A 89 3.78 12.29 -21.60
N ASN A 90 4.65 13.27 -21.92
CA ASN A 90 5.82 13.02 -22.75
C ASN A 90 6.88 12.20 -22.01
N LEU A 91 6.89 12.20 -20.67
CA LEU A 91 7.75 11.32 -19.87
C LEU A 91 7.50 9.85 -20.21
N PHE A 92 6.25 9.48 -20.49
CA PHE A 92 5.89 8.11 -20.86
C PHE A 92 6.38 7.69 -22.25
N LYS A 93 6.93 8.61 -23.05
CA LYS A 93 7.57 8.29 -24.33
C LYS A 93 9.04 7.90 -24.16
N ALA A 94 9.65 8.25 -23.02
CA ALA A 94 11.03 7.90 -22.74
C ALA A 94 11.20 6.37 -22.60
N PRO A 95 12.26 5.80 -23.21
CA PRO A 95 12.54 4.38 -23.10
C PRO A 95 12.72 3.96 -21.63
N GLY A 96 12.07 2.91 -21.22
CA GLY A 96 12.18 2.37 -19.86
C GLY A 96 11.36 3.08 -18.78
N PHE A 97 10.97 4.34 -18.94
CA PHE A 97 10.23 5.12 -17.94
C PHE A 97 8.96 4.40 -17.46
N LYS A 98 8.14 3.89 -18.39
CA LYS A 98 6.91 3.14 -18.06
C LYS A 98 7.19 1.88 -17.23
N ALA A 99 8.25 1.16 -17.61
CA ALA A 99 8.60 -0.09 -16.93
C ALA A 99 9.09 0.19 -15.51
N VAL A 100 9.95 1.18 -15.34
CA VAL A 100 10.48 1.55 -14.01
C VAL A 100 9.35 2.10 -13.12
N LEU A 101 8.57 3.05 -13.61
CA LEU A 101 7.44 3.62 -12.87
C LEU A 101 6.40 2.55 -12.51
N GLY A 102 6.02 1.69 -13.47
CA GLY A 102 5.07 0.61 -13.23
C GLY A 102 5.57 -0.39 -12.19
N THR A 103 6.85 -0.78 -12.26
CA THR A 103 7.46 -1.67 -11.26
C THR A 103 7.52 -1.01 -9.89
N TYR A 104 7.84 0.28 -9.82
CA TYR A 104 7.86 1.05 -8.59
C TYR A 104 6.46 1.12 -7.95
N LEU A 105 5.45 1.48 -8.74
CA LEU A 105 4.04 1.51 -8.30
C LEU A 105 3.56 0.15 -7.78
N LEU A 106 3.86 -0.93 -8.51
CA LEU A 106 3.50 -2.29 -8.09
C LEU A 106 4.22 -2.69 -6.80
N SER A 107 5.48 -2.27 -6.63
CA SER A 107 6.22 -2.52 -5.39
C SER A 107 5.60 -1.78 -4.20
N CYS A 108 5.21 -0.51 -4.38
CA CYS A 108 4.49 0.26 -3.37
C CYS A 108 3.13 -0.38 -3.03
N LEU A 109 2.34 -0.72 -4.06
CA LEU A 109 1.04 -1.40 -3.91
C LEU A 109 1.19 -2.68 -3.07
N THR A 110 2.18 -3.49 -3.41
CA THR A 110 2.42 -4.78 -2.77
C THR A 110 2.92 -4.62 -1.33
N MET A 111 3.86 -3.71 -1.10
CA MET A 111 4.41 -3.44 0.23
C MET A 111 3.34 -2.98 1.21
N PHE A 112 2.58 -1.95 0.85
CA PHE A 112 1.57 -1.38 1.75
C PHE A 112 0.38 -2.32 1.97
N GLY A 113 -0.06 -3.03 0.93
CA GLY A 113 -1.13 -4.02 1.04
C GLY A 113 -0.78 -5.16 1.98
N VAL A 114 0.42 -5.72 1.86
CA VAL A 114 0.87 -6.84 2.71
C VAL A 114 1.19 -6.41 4.13
N TYR A 115 1.73 -5.20 4.32
CA TYR A 115 2.01 -4.69 5.66
C TYR A 115 0.77 -4.69 6.56
N VAL A 116 -0.39 -4.32 6.02
CA VAL A 116 -1.66 -4.36 6.75
C VAL A 116 -1.99 -5.78 7.20
N TYR A 117 -1.78 -6.78 6.34
CA TYR A 117 -2.05 -8.18 6.69
C TYR A 117 -1.09 -8.75 7.74
N ILE A 118 0.19 -8.38 7.68
CA ILE A 118 1.16 -8.77 8.71
C ILE A 118 0.72 -8.21 10.07
N ALA A 119 0.31 -6.94 10.12
CA ALA A 119 -0.18 -6.32 11.34
C ALA A 119 -1.46 -6.99 11.87
N GLN A 120 -2.41 -7.32 10.99
CA GLN A 120 -3.63 -8.03 11.35
C GLN A 120 -3.35 -9.47 11.82
N TYR A 121 -2.48 -10.20 11.13
CA TYR A 121 -2.08 -11.53 11.53
C TYR A 121 -1.51 -11.54 12.95
N LEU A 122 -0.57 -10.64 13.23
CA LEU A 122 0.06 -10.57 14.57
C LEU A 122 -0.94 -10.20 15.67
N GLN A 123 -1.84 -9.25 15.41
CA GLN A 123 -2.72 -8.72 16.44
C GLN A 123 -4.06 -9.47 16.54
N LEU A 124 -4.69 -9.80 15.40
CA LEU A 124 -6.03 -10.40 15.41
C LEU A 124 -5.98 -11.95 15.38
N VAL A 125 -5.09 -12.53 14.57
CA VAL A 125 -4.99 -13.99 14.49
C VAL A 125 -4.20 -14.54 15.69
N LEU A 126 -3.01 -14.00 15.97
CA LEU A 126 -2.17 -14.45 17.07
C LEU A 126 -2.53 -13.82 18.42
N GLY A 127 -3.36 -12.76 18.45
CA GLY A 127 -3.80 -12.11 19.68
C GLY A 127 -2.68 -11.34 20.41
N LEU A 128 -1.60 -10.96 19.72
CA LEU A 128 -0.50 -10.24 20.34
C LEU A 128 -0.89 -8.78 20.65
N THR A 129 -0.38 -8.27 21.76
CA THR A 129 -0.53 -6.84 22.06
C THR A 129 0.17 -5.98 21.01
N PRO A 130 -0.28 -4.74 20.77
CA PRO A 130 0.33 -3.86 19.76
C PRO A 130 1.85 -3.67 19.95
N LEU A 131 2.32 -3.63 21.19
CA LEU A 131 3.75 -3.50 21.52
C LEU A 131 4.53 -4.74 21.07
N VAL A 132 4.03 -5.93 21.40
CA VAL A 132 4.67 -7.20 21.03
C VAL A 132 4.61 -7.43 19.53
N ALA A 133 3.47 -7.14 18.90
CA ALA A 133 3.33 -7.18 17.44
C ALA A 133 4.33 -6.24 16.76
N GLY A 134 4.47 -4.99 17.25
CA GLY A 134 5.47 -4.05 16.78
C GLY A 134 6.91 -4.56 16.93
N ALA A 135 7.24 -5.20 18.05
CA ALA A 135 8.56 -5.80 18.25
C ALA A 135 8.87 -6.88 17.20
N TRP A 136 7.87 -7.69 16.81
CA TRP A 136 8.03 -8.72 15.77
C TRP A 136 8.18 -8.15 14.35
N THR A 137 7.86 -6.87 14.12
CA THR A 137 8.13 -6.20 12.84
C THR A 137 9.52 -5.57 12.77
N VAL A 138 10.26 -5.47 13.88
CA VAL A 138 11.62 -4.89 13.91
C VAL A 138 12.61 -5.60 12.98
N PRO A 139 12.67 -6.96 12.91
CA PRO A 139 13.57 -7.63 11.98
C PRO A 139 13.35 -7.23 10.52
N TRP A 140 12.08 -7.08 10.10
CA TRP A 140 11.73 -6.59 8.77
C TRP A 140 12.23 -5.15 8.54
N ALA A 141 12.00 -4.25 9.49
CA ALA A 141 12.44 -2.86 9.39
C ALA A 141 13.98 -2.77 9.31
N LEU A 142 14.70 -3.53 10.15
CA LEU A 142 16.16 -3.59 10.10
C LEU A 142 16.67 -4.15 8.77
N ALA A 143 16.06 -5.21 8.26
CA ALA A 143 16.41 -5.79 6.97
C ALA A 143 16.21 -4.78 5.82
N PHE A 144 15.11 -4.01 5.86
CA PHE A 144 14.85 -2.96 4.89
C PHE A 144 15.91 -1.85 4.96
N VAL A 145 16.26 -1.37 6.16
CA VAL A 145 17.33 -0.37 6.36
C VAL A 145 18.67 -0.90 5.86
N VAL A 146 19.03 -2.13 6.20
CA VAL A 146 20.28 -2.75 5.71
C VAL A 146 20.25 -2.87 4.19
N GLY A 147 19.15 -3.36 3.63
CA GLY A 147 18.99 -3.52 2.20
C GLY A 147 19.11 -2.20 1.43
N THR A 148 18.43 -1.13 1.88
CA THR A 148 18.53 0.19 1.25
C THR A 148 19.92 0.78 1.30
N ASN A 149 20.66 0.60 2.41
CA ASN A 149 22.04 1.09 2.53
C ASN A 149 23.05 0.30 1.69
N ILE A 150 22.86 -1.00 1.51
CA ILE A 150 23.76 -1.85 0.70
C ILE A 150 23.45 -1.73 -0.79
N THR A 151 22.22 -1.41 -1.16
CA THR A 151 21.76 -1.32 -2.55
C THR A 151 22.66 -0.49 -3.46
N PRO A 152 23.11 0.75 -3.11
CA PRO A 152 23.96 1.55 -4.00
C PRO A 152 25.31 0.89 -4.28
N TRP A 153 25.88 0.19 -3.31
CA TRP A 153 27.12 -0.56 -3.49
C TRP A 153 26.93 -1.77 -4.41
N LEU A 154 25.86 -2.57 -4.19
CA LEU A 154 25.53 -3.70 -5.04
C LEU A 154 25.18 -3.27 -6.48
N ALA A 155 24.50 -2.14 -6.63
CA ALA A 155 24.15 -1.59 -7.94
C ALA A 155 25.38 -1.24 -8.79
N LYS A 156 26.47 -0.77 -8.16
CA LYS A 156 27.76 -0.51 -8.85
C LYS A 156 28.42 -1.78 -9.36
N GLN A 157 28.23 -2.91 -8.69
CA GLN A 157 28.86 -4.18 -9.07
C GLN A 157 28.02 -5.00 -10.05
N LEU A 158 26.72 -5.11 -9.82
CA LEU A 158 25.82 -5.98 -10.57
C LEU A 158 25.09 -5.23 -11.69
N GLY A 159 25.02 -3.91 -11.59
CA GLY A 159 24.16 -3.06 -12.42
C GLY A 159 22.74 -2.93 -11.83
N GLN A 160 22.16 -1.74 -11.97
CA GLN A 160 20.86 -1.39 -11.36
C GLN A 160 19.73 -2.32 -11.78
N ALA A 161 19.59 -2.58 -13.09
CA ALA A 161 18.50 -3.41 -13.62
C ALA A 161 18.55 -4.86 -13.10
N LYS A 162 19.75 -5.47 -13.06
CA LYS A 162 19.90 -6.84 -12.56
C LYS A 162 19.59 -6.91 -11.06
N LEU A 163 20.04 -5.90 -10.30
CA LEU A 163 19.79 -5.85 -8.86
C LEU A 163 18.30 -5.72 -8.55
N VAL A 164 17.56 -4.90 -9.30
CA VAL A 164 16.10 -4.81 -9.17
C VAL A 164 15.42 -6.14 -9.48
N VAL A 165 15.84 -6.85 -10.55
CA VAL A 165 15.28 -8.16 -10.88
C VAL A 165 15.55 -9.19 -9.77
N PHE A 166 16.78 -9.27 -9.25
CA PHE A 166 17.07 -10.16 -8.11
C PHE A 166 16.29 -9.77 -6.85
N GLY A 167 16.11 -8.47 -6.61
CA GLY A 167 15.27 -7.98 -5.54
C GLY A 167 13.81 -8.45 -5.68
N LEU A 168 13.23 -8.32 -6.87
CA LEU A 168 11.86 -8.78 -7.13
C LEU A 168 11.71 -10.31 -7.00
N LEU A 169 12.71 -11.09 -7.40
CA LEU A 169 12.73 -12.53 -7.14
C LEU A 169 12.79 -12.85 -5.65
N GLY A 170 13.62 -12.14 -4.88
CA GLY A 170 13.64 -12.23 -3.43
C GLY A 170 12.29 -11.87 -2.81
N THR A 171 11.65 -10.81 -3.29
CA THR A 171 10.28 -10.42 -2.89
C THR A 171 9.29 -11.55 -3.14
N ALA A 172 9.33 -12.19 -4.31
CA ALA A 172 8.46 -13.32 -4.62
C ALA A 172 8.69 -14.53 -3.68
N ILE A 173 9.94 -14.82 -3.32
CA ILE A 173 10.28 -15.84 -2.31
C ILE A 173 9.71 -15.46 -0.94
N GLY A 174 9.85 -14.21 -0.52
CA GLY A 174 9.25 -13.71 0.72
C GLY A 174 7.73 -13.89 0.76
N PHE A 175 7.04 -13.59 -0.33
CA PHE A 175 5.59 -13.84 -0.45
C PHE A 175 5.23 -15.32 -0.41
N ALA A 176 6.00 -16.17 -1.08
CA ALA A 176 5.79 -17.61 -1.00
C ALA A 176 5.95 -18.12 0.45
N GLY A 177 6.92 -17.58 1.20
CA GLY A 177 7.07 -17.86 2.63
C GLY A 177 5.87 -17.40 3.46
N LEU A 178 5.34 -16.19 3.20
CA LEU A 178 4.13 -15.71 3.88
C LEU A 178 2.90 -16.56 3.57
N ALA A 179 2.78 -17.07 2.34
CA ALA A 179 1.67 -17.94 1.95
C ALA A 179 1.68 -19.31 2.65
N LEU A 180 2.81 -19.72 3.22
CA LEU A 180 2.94 -20.95 4.02
C LEU A 180 2.62 -20.74 5.51
N LEU A 181 2.39 -19.51 5.95
CA LEU A 181 2.01 -19.24 7.33
C LEU A 181 0.66 -19.89 7.66
N SER A 182 0.60 -20.49 8.82
CA SER A 182 -0.62 -21.09 9.37
C SER A 182 -1.00 -20.41 10.67
N ILE A 183 -2.18 -20.76 11.20
CA ILE A 183 -2.68 -20.30 12.51
C ILE A 183 -1.74 -20.75 13.66
N LYS A 184 -0.96 -21.80 13.45
CA LYS A 184 0.05 -22.27 14.41
C LYS A 184 1.30 -21.39 14.36
N ALA A 185 1.20 -20.19 14.85
CA ALA A 185 2.26 -19.19 15.09
C ALA A 185 3.72 -19.63 14.79
N ASP A 186 4.07 -19.82 13.51
CA ASP A 186 5.48 -20.03 13.14
C ASP A 186 6.16 -18.66 12.97
N MET A 187 6.62 -18.12 14.11
CA MET A 187 7.29 -16.83 14.16
C MET A 187 8.63 -16.85 13.43
N GLY A 188 9.29 -18.02 13.35
CA GLY A 188 10.54 -18.19 12.59
C GLY A 188 10.29 -17.99 11.09
N LEU A 189 9.26 -18.65 10.56
CA LEU A 189 8.87 -18.50 9.17
C LEU A 189 8.40 -17.08 8.86
N LEU A 190 7.62 -16.45 9.74
CA LEU A 190 7.17 -15.06 9.58
C LEU A 190 8.36 -14.11 9.47
N VAL A 191 9.31 -14.18 10.40
CA VAL A 191 10.51 -13.33 10.41
C VAL A 191 11.36 -13.59 9.16
N PHE A 192 11.61 -14.85 8.83
CA PHE A 192 12.37 -15.21 7.63
C PHE A 192 11.72 -14.63 6.36
N ALA A 193 10.43 -14.88 6.17
CA ALA A 193 9.68 -14.43 4.99
C ALA A 193 9.66 -12.91 4.88
N THR A 194 9.40 -12.20 5.99
CA THR A 194 9.36 -10.72 6.01
C THR A 194 10.74 -10.09 5.81
N VAL A 195 11.80 -10.68 6.34
CA VAL A 195 13.20 -10.24 6.12
C VAL A 195 13.59 -10.40 4.66
N ILE A 196 13.31 -11.56 4.04
CA ILE A 196 13.59 -11.78 2.61
C ILE A 196 12.78 -10.80 1.74
N LEU A 197 11.52 -10.59 2.07
CA LEU A 197 10.66 -9.62 1.39
C LEU A 197 11.22 -8.19 1.48
N ALA A 198 11.66 -7.77 2.66
CA ALA A 198 12.25 -6.44 2.89
C ALA A 198 13.55 -6.24 2.10
N LEU A 199 14.47 -7.22 2.15
CA LEU A 199 15.70 -7.19 1.36
C LEU A 199 15.42 -7.19 -0.14
N GLY A 200 14.39 -7.92 -0.55
CA GLY A 200 13.96 -7.98 -1.95
C GLY A 200 13.36 -6.68 -2.48
N LEU A 201 12.58 -5.97 -1.67
CA LEU A 201 11.97 -4.69 -2.06
C LEU A 201 12.98 -3.52 -2.01
N SER A 202 13.99 -3.60 -1.16
CA SER A 202 14.92 -2.48 -0.92
C SER A 202 15.61 -1.94 -2.18
N PRO A 203 16.05 -2.73 -3.18
CA PRO A 203 16.59 -2.22 -4.42
C PRO A 203 15.61 -1.34 -5.20
N MET A 204 14.34 -1.75 -5.27
CA MET A 204 13.35 -0.97 -6.00
C MET A 204 13.02 0.35 -5.29
N PHE A 205 12.92 0.35 -3.97
CA PHE A 205 12.68 1.59 -3.21
C PHE A 205 13.87 2.55 -3.22
N THR A 206 15.11 2.02 -3.27
CA THR A 206 16.32 2.86 -3.32
C THR A 206 16.60 3.39 -4.72
N LEU A 207 16.51 2.53 -5.73
CA LEU A 207 16.88 2.89 -7.11
C LEU A 207 15.69 3.38 -7.93
N GLY A 208 14.47 3.05 -7.54
CA GLY A 208 13.28 3.33 -8.33
C GLY A 208 13.09 4.81 -8.62
N THR A 209 13.16 5.64 -7.59
CA THR A 209 13.05 7.10 -7.74
C THR A 209 14.19 7.66 -8.59
N GLU A 210 15.43 7.21 -8.36
CA GLU A 210 16.60 7.62 -9.17
C GLU A 210 16.44 7.21 -10.63
N LEU A 211 15.99 5.98 -10.89
CA LEU A 211 15.75 5.46 -12.25
C LEU A 211 14.61 6.22 -12.96
N ILE A 212 13.55 6.58 -12.23
CA ILE A 212 12.46 7.38 -12.77
C ILE A 212 12.98 8.77 -13.17
N ILE A 213 13.71 9.44 -12.27
CA ILE A 213 14.26 10.79 -12.50
C ILE A 213 15.28 10.76 -13.64
N SER A 214 16.21 9.80 -13.65
CA SER A 214 17.25 9.69 -14.68
C SER A 214 16.71 9.28 -16.06
N SER A 215 15.52 8.68 -16.11
CA SER A 215 14.83 8.37 -17.36
C SER A 215 14.12 9.57 -17.99
N ALA A 216 14.04 10.70 -17.27
CA ALA A 216 13.44 11.94 -17.75
C ALA A 216 14.52 12.91 -18.26
N PRO A 217 14.18 13.84 -19.19
CA PRO A 217 15.05 14.95 -19.54
C PRO A 217 15.39 15.77 -18.27
N PRO A 218 16.62 16.34 -18.18
CA PRO A 218 17.05 17.10 -16.99
C PRO A 218 16.09 18.22 -16.59
N GLU A 219 15.49 18.91 -17.57
CA GLU A 219 14.55 20.00 -17.36
C GLU A 219 13.23 19.53 -16.74
N LYS A 220 12.95 18.22 -16.79
CA LYS A 220 11.74 17.57 -16.27
C LYS A 220 12.00 16.68 -15.06
N ALA A 221 13.19 16.73 -14.49
CA ALA A 221 13.57 15.92 -13.32
C ALA A 221 12.64 16.16 -12.12
N GLY A 222 12.25 17.42 -11.87
CA GLY A 222 11.30 17.76 -10.81
C GLY A 222 9.91 17.14 -11.04
N ALA A 223 9.40 17.18 -12.28
CA ALA A 223 8.12 16.55 -12.63
C ALA A 223 8.18 15.01 -12.48
N ALA A 224 9.31 14.40 -12.87
CA ALA A 224 9.51 12.96 -12.71
C ALA A 224 9.59 12.54 -11.22
N SER A 225 10.26 13.35 -10.39
CA SER A 225 10.30 13.13 -8.93
C SER A 225 8.92 13.25 -8.29
N ALA A 226 8.17 14.30 -8.64
CA ALA A 226 6.80 14.48 -8.15
C ALA A 226 5.88 13.33 -8.58
N LEU A 227 6.05 12.81 -9.80
CA LEU A 227 5.29 11.66 -10.28
C LEU A 227 5.67 10.37 -9.55
N ALA A 228 6.96 10.18 -9.22
CA ALA A 228 7.41 9.03 -8.44
C ALA A 228 6.79 9.06 -7.03
N GLU A 229 6.84 10.20 -6.35
CA GLU A 229 6.29 10.37 -4.99
C GLU A 229 4.78 10.23 -4.97
N THR A 230 4.06 10.96 -5.83
CA THR A 230 2.60 10.82 -5.98
C THR A 230 2.22 9.39 -6.34
N GLY A 231 3.02 8.76 -7.19
CA GLY A 231 2.84 7.37 -7.58
C GLY A 231 3.02 6.41 -6.42
N ALA A 232 4.01 6.62 -5.55
CA ALA A 232 4.22 5.79 -4.37
C ALA A 232 3.01 5.83 -3.42
N GLU A 233 2.53 7.04 -3.11
CA GLU A 233 1.33 7.24 -2.28
C GLU A 233 0.08 6.63 -2.92
N PHE A 234 -0.11 6.84 -4.23
CA PHE A 234 -1.20 6.23 -4.98
C PHE A 234 -1.11 4.69 -4.99
N GLY A 235 0.08 4.15 -5.27
CA GLY A 235 0.33 2.70 -5.23
C GLY A 235 0.01 2.11 -3.86
N GLY A 236 0.43 2.79 -2.79
CA GLY A 236 0.13 2.41 -1.41
C GLY A 236 -1.37 2.40 -1.10
N ALA A 237 -2.08 3.48 -1.43
CA ALA A 237 -3.52 3.59 -1.22
C ALA A 237 -4.31 2.53 -1.99
N VAL A 238 -3.98 2.32 -3.26
CA VAL A 238 -4.60 1.27 -4.10
C VAL A 238 -4.24 -0.12 -3.55
N GLY A 239 -3.01 -0.31 -3.09
CA GLY A 239 -2.57 -1.57 -2.49
C GLY A 239 -3.42 -1.96 -1.27
N ILE A 240 -3.60 -1.04 -0.33
CA ILE A 240 -4.47 -1.26 0.83
C ILE A 240 -5.91 -1.57 0.39
N ALA A 241 -6.43 -0.82 -0.58
CA ALA A 241 -7.80 -1.01 -1.06
C ALA A 241 -7.99 -2.37 -1.77
N VAL A 242 -7.08 -2.74 -2.68
CA VAL A 242 -7.16 -3.99 -3.44
C VAL A 242 -7.01 -5.19 -2.52
N PHE A 243 -5.91 -5.26 -1.77
CA PHE A 243 -5.69 -6.39 -0.87
C PHE A 243 -6.74 -6.44 0.23
N GLY A 244 -7.09 -5.28 0.83
CA GLY A 244 -8.14 -5.21 1.84
C GLY A 244 -9.48 -5.73 1.33
N SER A 245 -9.89 -5.34 0.12
CA SER A 245 -11.14 -5.82 -0.49
C SER A 245 -11.11 -7.32 -0.79
N ILE A 246 -9.99 -7.83 -1.33
CA ILE A 246 -9.82 -9.27 -1.57
C ILE A 246 -9.92 -10.05 -0.26
N GLY A 247 -9.24 -9.58 0.78
CA GLY A 247 -9.27 -10.26 2.09
C GLY A 247 -10.64 -10.24 2.74
N VAL A 248 -11.35 -9.11 2.68
CA VAL A 248 -12.73 -9.03 3.19
C VAL A 248 -13.65 -9.97 2.41
N ALA A 249 -13.53 -10.02 1.08
CA ALA A 249 -14.35 -10.92 0.25
C ALA A 249 -14.12 -12.40 0.61
N ILE A 250 -12.85 -12.83 0.71
CA ILE A 250 -12.50 -14.20 1.10
C ILE A 250 -12.97 -14.52 2.53
N TYR A 251 -12.77 -13.56 3.45
CA TYR A 251 -13.19 -13.71 4.84
C TYR A 251 -14.71 -13.90 4.95
N ARG A 252 -15.49 -13.07 4.26
CA ARG A 252 -16.96 -13.14 4.26
C ARG A 252 -17.50 -14.46 3.72
N ASP A 253 -16.97 -14.89 2.58
CA ASP A 253 -17.35 -16.14 1.93
C ASP A 253 -17.15 -17.34 2.88
N ARG A 254 -16.00 -17.37 3.56
CA ARG A 254 -15.74 -18.41 4.55
C ARG A 254 -16.60 -18.29 5.82
N MET A 255 -16.72 -17.07 6.35
CA MET A 255 -17.44 -16.83 7.59
C MET A 255 -18.92 -17.12 7.47
N GLU A 256 -19.55 -16.88 6.30
CA GLU A 256 -20.96 -17.18 6.05
C GLU A 256 -21.30 -18.65 6.36
N SER A 257 -20.43 -19.56 5.99
CA SER A 257 -20.61 -20.99 6.26
C SER A 257 -20.38 -21.42 7.73
N LEU A 258 -19.75 -20.56 8.53
CA LEU A 258 -19.37 -20.84 9.93
C LEU A 258 -20.28 -20.15 10.96
N LEU A 259 -21.15 -19.24 10.52
CA LEU A 259 -22.08 -18.53 11.39
C LEU A 259 -23.12 -19.48 12.00
N ASN A 260 -23.32 -19.36 13.31
CA ASN A 260 -24.42 -20.06 13.97
C ASN A 260 -25.71 -19.21 13.85
N PRO A 261 -26.79 -19.73 13.23
CA PRO A 261 -28.07 -19.02 13.11
C PRO A 261 -28.71 -18.63 14.46
N ALA A 262 -28.31 -19.29 15.55
CA ALA A 262 -28.81 -19.00 16.89
C ALA A 262 -28.20 -17.72 17.50
N TRP A 263 -27.12 -17.18 16.93
CA TRP A 263 -26.51 -15.96 17.45
C TRP A 263 -27.38 -14.72 17.13
N PRO A 264 -27.34 -13.68 17.98
CA PRO A 264 -27.99 -12.40 17.70
C PRO A 264 -27.57 -11.83 16.35
N SER A 265 -28.53 -11.27 15.60
CA SER A 265 -28.29 -10.74 14.23
C SER A 265 -27.20 -9.66 14.16
N GLU A 266 -27.03 -8.89 15.23
CA GLU A 266 -25.96 -7.89 15.34
C GLU A 266 -24.57 -8.54 15.40
N ILE A 267 -24.45 -9.64 16.18
CA ILE A 267 -23.21 -10.40 16.27
C ILE A 267 -22.90 -11.10 14.94
N GLN A 268 -23.92 -11.69 14.30
CA GLN A 268 -23.74 -12.31 13.00
C GLN A 268 -23.22 -11.29 11.96
N ARG A 269 -23.81 -10.09 11.89
CA ARG A 269 -23.36 -9.03 10.98
C ARG A 269 -21.92 -8.58 11.31
N ALA A 270 -21.64 -8.26 12.58
CA ALA A 270 -20.31 -7.84 12.98
C ALA A 270 -19.25 -8.91 12.69
N ALA A 271 -19.59 -10.18 12.90
CA ALA A 271 -18.71 -11.31 12.61
C ALA A 271 -18.50 -11.51 11.11
N GLN A 272 -19.51 -11.28 10.31
CA GLN A 272 -19.44 -11.40 8.85
C GLN A 272 -18.66 -10.25 8.22
N ASP A 273 -18.73 -9.05 8.82
CA ASP A 273 -18.12 -7.85 8.24
C ASP A 273 -16.59 -7.88 8.25
N THR A 274 -16.00 -8.21 9.39
CA THR A 274 -14.53 -8.25 9.52
C THR A 274 -14.09 -9.16 10.66
N LEU A 275 -12.85 -9.68 10.57
CA LEU A 275 -12.20 -10.42 11.65
C LEU A 275 -12.18 -9.61 12.96
N GLY A 276 -11.86 -8.32 12.90
CA GLY A 276 -11.90 -7.44 14.09
C GLY A 276 -13.29 -7.31 14.69
N GLY A 277 -14.34 -7.21 13.85
CA GLY A 277 -15.74 -7.20 14.27
C GLY A 277 -16.16 -8.51 14.94
N ALA A 278 -15.75 -9.64 14.37
CA ALA A 278 -15.98 -10.96 14.99
C ALA A 278 -15.37 -11.07 16.38
N LEU A 279 -14.10 -10.69 16.53
CA LEU A 279 -13.40 -10.74 17.81
C LEU A 279 -14.01 -9.79 18.86
N ALA A 280 -14.40 -8.59 18.45
CA ALA A 280 -15.04 -7.60 19.32
C ALA A 280 -16.45 -8.05 19.76
N SER A 281 -17.25 -8.64 18.87
CA SER A 281 -18.59 -9.12 19.19
C SER A 281 -18.60 -10.42 19.96
N ALA A 282 -17.58 -11.27 19.81
CA ALA A 282 -17.42 -12.52 20.54
C ALA A 282 -17.46 -12.32 22.07
N VAL A 283 -16.98 -11.17 22.57
CA VAL A 283 -16.96 -10.86 24.02
C VAL A 283 -18.39 -10.79 24.60
N GLN A 284 -19.40 -10.60 23.79
CA GLN A 284 -20.81 -10.50 24.20
C GLN A 284 -21.50 -11.87 24.28
N LEU A 285 -20.84 -12.94 23.82
CA LEU A 285 -21.36 -14.29 23.82
C LEU A 285 -20.99 -15.08 25.08
N PRO A 286 -21.79 -16.09 25.46
CA PRO A 286 -21.41 -17.07 26.50
C PRO A 286 -20.07 -17.73 26.17
N ALA A 287 -19.35 -18.19 27.19
CA ALA A 287 -17.97 -18.67 27.05
C ALA A 287 -17.75 -19.73 25.95
N ILE A 288 -18.69 -20.66 25.77
CA ILE A 288 -18.57 -21.72 24.75
C ILE A 288 -18.73 -21.11 23.34
N GLU A 289 -19.71 -20.24 23.17
CA GLU A 289 -19.98 -19.57 21.89
C GLU A 289 -18.92 -18.53 21.55
N HIS A 290 -18.37 -17.84 22.55
CA HIS A 290 -17.21 -16.97 22.41
C HIS A 290 -16.02 -17.73 21.78
N ILE A 291 -15.67 -18.89 22.34
CA ILE A 291 -14.56 -19.71 21.83
C ILE A 291 -14.83 -20.16 20.40
N SER A 292 -16.06 -20.60 20.11
CA SER A 292 -16.43 -21.08 18.77
C SER A 292 -16.37 -19.96 17.72
N LEU A 293 -16.85 -18.75 18.03
CA LEU A 293 -16.77 -17.60 17.12
C LEU A 293 -15.32 -17.15 16.89
N VAL A 294 -14.51 -17.07 17.94
CA VAL A 294 -13.09 -16.70 17.84
C VAL A 294 -12.32 -17.71 16.99
N GLN A 295 -12.57 -19.00 17.16
CA GLN A 295 -11.96 -20.05 16.35
C GLN A 295 -12.41 -19.95 14.89
N ALA A 296 -13.70 -19.84 14.63
CA ALA A 296 -14.24 -19.71 13.29
C ALA A 296 -13.66 -18.48 12.56
N ALA A 297 -13.56 -17.34 13.24
CA ALA A 297 -13.07 -16.11 12.66
C ALA A 297 -11.55 -16.13 12.34
N ARG A 298 -10.77 -16.92 13.08
CA ARG A 298 -9.31 -17.04 12.87
C ARG A 298 -8.92 -18.10 11.85
N HIS A 299 -9.83 -19.03 11.50
CA HIS A 299 -9.65 -20.08 10.49
C HIS A 299 -10.04 -19.63 9.10
#